data_5973a23565601cc85ec086549c0cd93c
#
_entry.id   5973a23565601cc85ec086549c0cd93c
#
_cell.length_a   1.000
_cell.length_b   1.000
_cell.length_c   1.000
_cell.angle_alpha   90.00
_cell.angle_beta   90.00
_cell.angle_gamma   90.00
#
_symmetry.space_group_name_H-M   'P 1'
#
loop_
_entity.id
_entity.type
_entity.pdbx_description
1 polymer ?
#
loop_
_entity_poly.entity_id
_entity_poly.type
_entity_poly.pdbx_seq_one_letter_code
_entity_poly.pdbx_strand_id
1 'polypeptide(L)'
;DDLVRIPVVAGQAFEQKTPQISGDRTVTDFRFRSTYSRLPDASGFGYVRLFEPPNPRRVVLLMAAFNEHGYETRQAFAHYLLTHNVAVAILENPYYGLRRPGSGQPLRTAADLLKMGVGAVWDGVEVLEWLRNRRSWTVGVAGYSMGANTSALIAAVSHEPVACAAMAASHSPGPVFTVGALRGSVAWDALGGPVAVDRLGSLFGEASVLRFDPVPHTAAAVILGILNDGYVLPDATRALADHWPGAELFWAKGGHATVLWTHKDHMSELIVRSFDRLEAWSKPSDAS
;
A
#
# COMPACT_ATOMS: atom_id res chain seq x y z
N ASP A 1 -15.30 8.29 8.07
CA ASP A 1 -14.58 8.04 9.34
C ASP A 1 -14.11 6.60 9.56
N ASP A 2 -14.25 5.73 8.57
CA ASP A 2 -13.85 4.32 8.71
C ASP A 2 -12.32 4.17 8.86
N LEU A 3 -11.51 5.05 8.28
CA LEU A 3 -10.04 5.03 8.42
C LEU A 3 -9.55 5.47 9.80
N VAL A 4 -10.35 6.22 10.54
CA VAL A 4 -10.04 6.66 11.91
C VAL A 4 -10.35 5.59 12.95
N ARG A 5 -11.12 4.56 12.57
CA ARG A 5 -11.68 3.55 13.48
C ARG A 5 -11.14 2.14 13.24
N ILE A 6 -9.95 2.02 12.66
CA ILE A 6 -9.37 0.69 12.43
C ILE A 6 -9.09 0.05 13.80
N PRO A 7 -9.80 -1.03 14.16
CA PRO A 7 -9.55 -1.68 15.44
C PRO A 7 -8.21 -2.41 15.38
N VAL A 8 -7.45 -2.34 16.45
CA VAL A 8 -6.34 -3.28 16.65
C VAL A 8 -6.97 -4.62 17.07
N VAL A 9 -7.15 -5.53 16.11
CA VAL A 9 -7.70 -6.85 16.38
C VAL A 9 -6.57 -7.78 16.82
N ALA A 10 -6.36 -7.88 18.12
CA ALA A 10 -5.45 -8.86 18.67
C ALA A 10 -6.02 -10.29 18.46
N GLY A 11 -5.21 -11.18 17.90
CA GLY A 11 -5.56 -12.60 17.80
C GLY A 11 -6.35 -12.99 16.54
N GLN A 12 -6.32 -12.19 15.48
CA GLN A 12 -6.89 -12.58 14.18
C GLN A 12 -6.30 -13.91 13.72
N ALA A 13 -7.18 -14.87 13.38
CA ALA A 13 -6.77 -16.19 12.90
C ALA A 13 -6.38 -16.12 11.41
N PHE A 14 -5.16 -16.51 11.10
CA PHE A 14 -4.66 -16.71 9.75
C PHE A 14 -4.58 -18.21 9.47
N GLU A 15 -5.43 -18.68 8.56
CA GLU A 15 -5.41 -20.08 8.10
C GLU A 15 -4.23 -20.26 7.14
N GLN A 16 -3.29 -21.10 7.53
CA GLN A 16 -2.09 -21.40 6.74
C GLN A 16 -2.34 -22.57 5.79
N LYS A 17 -1.94 -22.43 4.52
CA LYS A 17 -1.79 -23.55 3.58
C LYS A 17 -0.43 -24.21 3.77
N THR A 18 -0.27 -25.42 3.25
CA THR A 18 1.00 -26.14 3.29
C THR A 18 2.11 -25.29 2.65
N PRO A 19 3.21 -25.01 3.36
CA PRO A 19 4.33 -24.27 2.81
C PRO A 19 4.97 -25.01 1.62
N GLN A 20 5.39 -24.24 0.63
CA GLN A 20 6.18 -24.73 -0.51
C GLN A 20 7.64 -24.30 -0.31
N ILE A 21 8.56 -25.24 -0.47
CA ILE A 21 10.00 -24.97 -0.39
C ILE A 21 10.51 -24.80 -1.83
N SER A 22 11.18 -23.68 -2.11
CA SER A 22 11.81 -23.39 -3.38
C SER A 22 13.25 -22.93 -3.13
N GLY A 23 14.19 -23.88 -3.26
CA GLY A 23 15.59 -23.64 -2.89
C GLY A 23 15.73 -23.43 -1.37
N ASP A 24 16.31 -22.29 -1.00
CA ASP A 24 16.48 -21.84 0.39
C ASP A 24 15.30 -21.01 0.94
N ARG A 25 14.22 -20.87 0.17
CA ARG A 25 13.09 -20.00 0.47
C ARG A 25 11.84 -20.81 0.77
N THR A 26 11.02 -20.27 1.68
CA THR A 26 9.70 -20.82 1.97
C THR A 26 8.64 -19.88 1.40
N VAL A 27 7.64 -20.41 0.70
CA VAL A 27 6.48 -19.68 0.21
C VAL A 27 5.24 -20.25 0.88
N THR A 28 4.48 -19.41 1.56
CA THR A 28 3.29 -19.84 2.29
C THR A 28 2.12 -18.93 1.97
N ASP A 29 0.99 -19.52 1.60
CA ASP A 29 -0.27 -18.80 1.43
C ASP A 29 -1.08 -18.84 2.74
N PHE A 30 -1.66 -17.69 3.07
CA PHE A 30 -2.54 -17.52 4.22
C PHE A 30 -3.87 -16.94 3.79
N ARG A 31 -4.91 -17.29 4.53
CA ARG A 31 -6.25 -16.71 4.42
C ARG A 31 -6.70 -16.22 5.79
N PHE A 32 -7.36 -15.07 5.82
CA PHE A 32 -7.97 -14.53 7.04
C PHE A 32 -9.33 -13.90 6.74
N ARG A 33 -10.15 -13.71 7.75
CA ARG A 33 -11.41 -12.99 7.62
C ARG A 33 -11.15 -11.50 7.74
N SER A 34 -11.47 -10.70 6.71
CA SER A 34 -11.39 -9.23 6.81
C SER A 34 -12.36 -8.72 7.89
N THR A 35 -11.90 -7.82 8.74
CA THR A 35 -12.76 -7.18 9.77
C THR A 35 -13.52 -5.99 9.21
N TYR A 36 -13.20 -5.50 8.01
CA TYR A 36 -13.95 -4.44 7.36
C TYR A 36 -15.30 -4.95 6.81
N SER A 37 -16.37 -4.72 7.55
CA SER A 37 -17.69 -5.29 7.32
C SER A 37 -18.45 -4.76 6.09
N ARG A 38 -17.93 -3.71 5.42
CA ARG A 38 -18.58 -3.12 4.24
C ARG A 38 -18.12 -3.73 2.91
N LEU A 39 -17.24 -4.71 2.95
CA LEU A 39 -16.85 -5.46 1.74
C LEU A 39 -17.99 -6.38 1.29
N PRO A 40 -18.13 -6.62 -0.03
CA PRO A 40 -19.02 -7.68 -0.50
C PRO A 40 -18.53 -9.04 -0.03
N ASP A 41 -19.41 -10.02 0.10
CA ASP A 41 -19.12 -11.36 0.62
C ASP A 41 -17.93 -12.02 -0.09
N ALA A 42 -17.83 -11.88 -1.41
CA ALA A 42 -16.70 -12.40 -2.20
C ALA A 42 -15.34 -11.80 -1.80
N SER A 43 -15.33 -10.59 -1.26
CA SER A 43 -14.14 -9.91 -0.75
C SER A 43 -13.94 -10.04 0.76
N GLY A 44 -14.81 -10.79 1.46
CA GLY A 44 -14.81 -10.92 2.92
C GLY A 44 -13.65 -11.71 3.51
N PHE A 45 -12.87 -12.40 2.65
CA PHE A 45 -11.61 -13.04 3.05
C PHE A 45 -10.43 -12.33 2.41
N GLY A 46 -9.38 -12.08 3.19
CA GLY A 46 -8.08 -11.64 2.71
C GLY A 46 -7.16 -12.83 2.40
N TYR A 47 -6.26 -12.64 1.44
CA TYR A 47 -5.28 -13.65 1.02
C TYR A 47 -3.91 -13.01 0.98
N VAL A 48 -2.94 -13.64 1.66
CA VAL A 48 -1.55 -13.19 1.75
C VAL A 48 -0.64 -14.31 1.27
N ARG A 49 0.30 -13.99 0.39
CA ARG A 49 1.42 -14.86 0.05
C ARG A 49 2.69 -14.33 0.71
N LEU A 50 3.31 -15.14 1.57
CA LEU A 50 4.52 -14.80 2.30
C LEU A 50 5.71 -15.56 1.73
N PHE A 51 6.75 -14.83 1.34
CA PHE A 51 8.04 -15.34 0.93
C PHE A 51 9.04 -15.08 2.07
N GLU A 52 9.64 -16.15 2.58
CA GLU A 52 10.60 -16.06 3.68
C GLU A 52 11.98 -16.56 3.21
N PRO A 53 13.03 -15.72 3.21
CA PRO A 53 14.40 -16.17 3.10
C PRO A 53 14.87 -16.78 4.42
N PRO A 54 16.08 -17.37 4.50
CA PRO A 54 16.62 -17.89 5.76
C PRO A 54 16.80 -16.77 6.80
N ASN A 55 16.16 -16.94 7.99
CA ASN A 55 16.31 -16.05 9.16
C ASN A 55 16.15 -14.54 8.88
N PRO A 56 15.06 -14.08 8.24
CA PRO A 56 14.84 -12.67 7.99
C PRO A 56 14.59 -11.91 9.31
N ARG A 57 15.03 -10.65 9.35
CA ARG A 57 14.74 -9.72 10.44
C ARG A 57 13.74 -8.64 10.04
N ARG A 58 13.48 -8.51 8.76
CA ARG A 58 12.60 -7.51 8.16
C ARG A 58 11.54 -8.21 7.31
N VAL A 59 10.33 -7.67 7.31
CA VAL A 59 9.27 -8.11 6.40
C VAL A 59 8.56 -6.88 5.82
N VAL A 60 8.37 -6.87 4.50
CA VAL A 60 7.59 -5.83 3.83
C VAL A 60 6.26 -6.39 3.34
N LEU A 61 5.18 -5.66 3.61
CA LEU A 61 3.87 -5.88 3.02
C LEU A 61 3.77 -5.07 1.72
N LEU A 62 3.59 -5.74 0.58
CA LEU A 62 3.42 -5.11 -0.73
C LEU A 62 1.94 -4.94 -1.07
N MET A 63 1.51 -3.68 -1.22
CA MET A 63 0.16 -3.29 -1.57
C MET A 63 -0.03 -3.18 -3.08
N ALA A 64 -1.19 -3.59 -3.60
CA ALA A 64 -1.46 -3.66 -5.04
C ALA A 64 -1.73 -2.28 -5.67
N ALA A 65 -1.26 -2.11 -6.89
CA ALA A 65 -1.65 -1.01 -7.76
C ALA A 65 -3.12 -1.16 -8.24
N PHE A 66 -3.65 -0.09 -8.86
CA PHE A 66 -5.00 -0.14 -9.45
C PHE A 66 -5.06 -1.20 -10.55
N ASN A 67 -6.11 -2.01 -10.52
CA ASN A 67 -6.36 -3.11 -11.46
C ASN A 67 -5.27 -4.20 -11.49
N GLU A 68 -4.51 -4.33 -10.42
CA GLU A 68 -3.54 -5.42 -10.25
C GLU A 68 -4.21 -6.62 -9.56
N HIS A 69 -4.30 -7.73 -10.28
CA HIS A 69 -4.87 -8.99 -9.81
C HIS A 69 -3.76 -10.00 -9.51
N GLY A 70 -3.91 -10.77 -8.44
CA GLY A 70 -2.95 -11.80 -8.06
C GLY A 70 -1.66 -11.25 -7.48
N TYR A 71 -0.58 -12.00 -7.62
CA TYR A 71 0.70 -11.72 -6.95
C TYR A 71 1.86 -11.41 -7.91
N GLU A 72 1.70 -11.69 -9.21
CA GLU A 72 2.79 -11.79 -10.19
C GLU A 72 3.57 -10.48 -10.34
N THR A 73 2.89 -9.35 -10.44
CA THR A 73 3.54 -8.04 -10.61
C THR A 73 4.41 -7.72 -9.40
N ARG A 74 3.90 -7.91 -8.19
CA ARG A 74 4.63 -7.63 -6.93
C ARG A 74 5.69 -8.69 -6.64
N GLN A 75 5.51 -9.92 -7.11
CA GLN A 75 6.53 -10.98 -7.05
C GLN A 75 7.84 -10.58 -7.75
N ALA A 76 7.76 -9.70 -8.78
CA ALA A 76 8.95 -9.19 -9.45
C ALA A 76 9.86 -8.37 -8.52
N PHE A 77 9.31 -7.76 -7.48
CA PHE A 77 10.10 -7.05 -6.44
C PHE A 77 10.64 -8.01 -5.38
N ALA A 78 9.97 -9.14 -5.15
CA ALA A 78 10.34 -10.07 -4.10
C ALA A 78 11.75 -10.63 -4.29
N HIS A 79 12.17 -10.88 -5.54
CA HIS A 79 13.50 -11.46 -5.79
C HIS A 79 14.63 -10.62 -5.21
N TYR A 80 14.65 -9.32 -5.49
CA TYR A 80 15.66 -8.39 -4.95
C TYR A 80 15.61 -8.32 -3.42
N LEU A 81 14.42 -8.16 -2.87
CA LEU A 81 14.21 -8.04 -1.42
C LEU A 81 14.67 -9.29 -0.65
N LEU A 82 14.39 -10.47 -1.20
CA LEU A 82 14.82 -11.73 -0.61
C LEU A 82 16.35 -11.90 -0.61
N THR A 83 17.06 -11.41 -1.64
CA THR A 83 18.53 -11.41 -1.65
C THR A 83 19.13 -10.45 -0.62
N HIS A 84 18.34 -9.44 -0.17
CA HIS A 84 18.70 -8.53 0.92
C HIS A 84 18.14 -8.98 2.29
N ASN A 85 17.76 -10.26 2.38
CA ASN A 85 17.24 -10.89 3.59
C ASN A 85 15.98 -10.17 4.17
N VAL A 86 15.15 -9.61 3.30
CA VAL A 86 13.83 -9.05 3.63
C VAL A 86 12.76 -10.05 3.22
N ALA A 87 11.94 -10.52 4.15
CA ALA A 87 10.76 -11.30 3.83
C ALA A 87 9.72 -10.43 3.12
N VAL A 88 8.91 -11.04 2.24
CA VAL A 88 7.94 -10.31 1.43
C VAL A 88 6.55 -10.92 1.60
N ALA A 89 5.62 -10.15 2.10
CA ALA A 89 4.20 -10.47 2.14
C ALA A 89 3.47 -9.72 1.02
N ILE A 90 2.66 -10.40 0.24
CA ILE A 90 1.88 -9.82 -0.85
C ILE A 90 0.40 -10.01 -0.52
N LEU A 91 -0.33 -8.91 -0.31
CA LEU A 91 -1.76 -8.93 0.02
C LEU A 91 -2.60 -8.76 -1.24
N GLU A 92 -3.57 -9.67 -1.46
CA GLU A 92 -4.57 -9.50 -2.51
C GLU A 92 -5.58 -8.42 -2.12
N ASN A 93 -5.78 -7.42 -2.98
CA ASN A 93 -6.74 -6.35 -2.72
C ASN A 93 -8.19 -6.87 -2.73
N PRO A 94 -9.09 -6.29 -1.91
CA PRO A 94 -10.52 -6.48 -2.10
C PRO A 94 -10.94 -6.21 -3.55
N TYR A 95 -11.98 -6.87 -4.03
CA TYR A 95 -12.51 -6.79 -5.41
C TYR A 95 -11.62 -7.39 -6.51
N TYR A 96 -10.36 -7.75 -6.23
CA TYR A 96 -9.44 -8.29 -7.23
C TYR A 96 -9.10 -9.77 -7.00
N GLY A 97 -8.59 -10.43 -8.02
CA GLY A 97 -8.10 -11.79 -7.96
C GLY A 97 -9.06 -12.76 -7.29
N LEU A 98 -8.61 -13.41 -6.23
CA LEU A 98 -9.40 -14.36 -5.42
C LEU A 98 -10.58 -13.70 -4.66
N ARG A 99 -10.61 -12.38 -4.59
CA ARG A 99 -11.61 -11.58 -3.86
C ARG A 99 -12.61 -10.89 -4.79
N ARG A 100 -12.57 -11.22 -6.08
CA ARG A 100 -13.40 -10.58 -7.10
C ARG A 100 -14.87 -11.01 -6.99
N PRO A 101 -15.82 -10.05 -6.91
CA PRO A 101 -17.25 -10.35 -6.89
C PRO A 101 -17.77 -10.69 -8.30
N GLY A 102 -17.52 -11.91 -8.78
CA GLY A 102 -18.04 -12.39 -10.06
C GLY A 102 -17.22 -11.99 -11.30
N SER A 103 -17.76 -12.29 -12.48
CA SER A 103 -17.17 -11.96 -13.79
C SER A 103 -17.63 -10.57 -14.24
N GLY A 104 -16.83 -9.75 -14.82
CA GLY A 104 -17.19 -8.39 -15.28
C GLY A 104 -16.37 -7.32 -14.59
N GLN A 105 -16.73 -6.06 -14.74
CA GLN A 105 -16.01 -4.96 -14.09
C GLN A 105 -16.12 -5.07 -12.56
N PRO A 106 -15.00 -5.22 -11.83
CA PRO A 106 -15.05 -5.41 -10.38
C PRO A 106 -15.49 -4.17 -9.62
N LEU A 107 -15.08 -2.98 -10.07
CA LEU A 107 -15.45 -1.69 -9.48
C LEU A 107 -16.46 -0.99 -10.41
N ARG A 108 -17.72 -0.94 -10.00
CA ARG A 108 -18.81 -0.38 -10.80
C ARG A 108 -19.15 1.05 -10.42
N THR A 109 -18.81 1.46 -9.22
CA THR A 109 -19.15 2.76 -8.65
C THR A 109 -17.96 3.38 -7.93
N ALA A 110 -17.99 4.71 -7.72
CA ALA A 110 -17.04 5.41 -6.87
C ALA A 110 -17.05 4.85 -5.42
N ALA A 111 -18.22 4.40 -4.95
CA ALA A 111 -18.35 3.78 -3.64
C ALA A 111 -17.61 2.43 -3.56
N ASP A 112 -17.59 1.63 -4.64
CA ASP A 112 -16.83 0.38 -4.66
C ASP A 112 -15.31 0.65 -4.58
N LEU A 113 -14.84 1.69 -5.29
CA LEU A 113 -13.44 2.10 -5.21
C LEU A 113 -13.04 2.54 -3.79
N LEU A 114 -13.90 3.31 -3.11
CA LEU A 114 -13.66 3.70 -1.73
C LEU A 114 -13.69 2.51 -0.77
N LYS A 115 -14.69 1.63 -0.88
CA LYS A 115 -14.77 0.41 -0.05
C LYS A 115 -13.54 -0.47 -0.26
N MET A 116 -13.10 -0.62 -1.51
CA MET A 116 -11.87 -1.35 -1.82
C MET A 116 -10.65 -0.71 -1.14
N GLY A 117 -10.47 0.61 -1.30
CA GLY A 117 -9.33 1.33 -0.73
C GLY A 117 -9.31 1.27 0.80
N VAL A 118 -10.44 1.57 1.45
CA VAL A 118 -10.56 1.48 2.92
C VAL A 118 -10.35 0.05 3.39
N GLY A 119 -10.97 -0.93 2.73
CA GLY A 119 -10.80 -2.34 3.07
C GLY A 119 -9.35 -2.82 2.89
N ALA A 120 -8.64 -2.32 1.87
CA ALA A 120 -7.22 -2.63 1.69
C ALA A 120 -6.34 -2.04 2.81
N VAL A 121 -6.67 -0.85 3.32
CA VAL A 121 -5.99 -0.26 4.48
C VAL A 121 -6.25 -1.09 5.75
N TRP A 122 -7.51 -1.45 6.02
CA TRP A 122 -7.88 -2.29 7.16
C TRP A 122 -7.14 -3.62 7.13
N ASP A 123 -7.24 -4.35 6.02
CA ASP A 123 -6.57 -5.64 5.84
C ASP A 123 -5.04 -5.48 5.95
N GLY A 124 -4.48 -4.38 5.44
CA GLY A 124 -3.05 -4.09 5.53
C GLY A 124 -2.58 -3.89 6.97
N VAL A 125 -3.33 -3.14 7.78
CA VAL A 125 -3.04 -2.97 9.22
C VAL A 125 -3.11 -4.33 9.94
N GLU A 126 -4.15 -5.13 9.69
CA GLU A 126 -4.29 -6.47 10.29
C GLU A 126 -3.11 -7.39 9.93
N VAL A 127 -2.70 -7.39 8.66
CA VAL A 127 -1.57 -8.20 8.21
C VAL A 127 -0.26 -7.72 8.83
N LEU A 128 -0.03 -6.41 8.95
CA LEU A 128 1.18 -5.89 9.60
C LEU A 128 1.25 -6.29 11.08
N GLU A 129 0.14 -6.18 11.81
CA GLU A 129 0.09 -6.61 13.21
C GLU A 129 0.30 -8.13 13.36
N TRP A 130 -0.29 -8.93 12.47
CA TRP A 130 -0.04 -10.36 12.44
C TRP A 130 1.43 -10.70 12.14
N LEU A 131 2.07 -10.03 11.18
CA LEU A 131 3.48 -10.22 10.84
C LEU A 131 4.39 -9.85 12.01
N ARG A 132 4.10 -8.75 12.70
CA ARG A 132 4.82 -8.27 13.89
C ARG A 132 4.77 -9.31 15.01
N ASN A 133 3.57 -9.86 15.28
CA ASN A 133 3.35 -10.82 16.35
C ASN A 133 3.81 -12.24 15.99
N ARG A 134 3.92 -12.57 14.69
CA ARG A 134 4.37 -13.88 14.24
C ARG A 134 5.85 -14.13 14.54
N ARG A 135 6.65 -13.10 14.40
CA ARG A 135 8.10 -13.12 14.67
C ARG A 135 8.54 -11.72 15.11
N SER A 136 9.68 -11.60 15.76
CA SER A 136 10.27 -10.30 16.13
C SER A 136 10.88 -9.61 14.90
N TRP A 137 10.04 -9.34 13.89
CA TRP A 137 10.44 -8.65 12.66
C TRP A 137 10.24 -7.14 12.76
N THR A 138 11.15 -6.38 12.19
CA THR A 138 10.84 -5.01 11.77
C THR A 138 9.87 -5.09 10.59
N VAL A 139 8.69 -4.52 10.72
CA VAL A 139 7.68 -4.55 9.66
C VAL A 139 7.72 -3.29 8.82
N GLY A 140 7.42 -3.44 7.53
CA GLY A 140 7.30 -2.34 6.59
C GLY A 140 6.13 -2.53 5.64
N VAL A 141 5.72 -1.44 5.00
CA VAL A 141 4.70 -1.44 3.96
C VAL A 141 5.20 -0.67 2.74
N ALA A 142 4.93 -1.18 1.56
CA ALA A 142 5.33 -0.53 0.33
C ALA A 142 4.32 -0.81 -0.79
N GLY A 143 4.30 0.07 -1.79
CA GLY A 143 3.45 -0.13 -2.94
C GLY A 143 3.73 0.89 -4.04
N TYR A 144 3.13 0.65 -5.20
CA TYR A 144 3.21 1.51 -6.37
C TYR A 144 1.83 2.11 -6.68
N SER A 145 1.76 3.39 -7.06
CA SER A 145 0.53 4.05 -7.49
C SER A 145 -0.56 4.00 -6.40
N MET A 146 -1.71 3.37 -6.66
CA MET A 146 -2.74 3.14 -5.64
C MET A 146 -2.18 2.38 -4.43
N GLY A 147 -1.31 1.39 -4.66
CA GLY A 147 -0.62 0.68 -3.57
C GLY A 147 0.26 1.59 -2.72
N ALA A 148 0.85 2.62 -3.31
CA ALA A 148 1.63 3.62 -2.58
C ALA A 148 0.74 4.52 -1.69
N ASN A 149 -0.42 4.96 -2.21
CA ASN A 149 -1.39 5.71 -1.40
C ASN A 149 -1.92 4.85 -0.24
N THR A 150 -2.24 3.57 -0.52
CA THR A 150 -2.68 2.62 0.51
C THR A 150 -1.58 2.40 1.56
N SER A 151 -0.31 2.24 1.13
CA SER A 151 0.84 2.10 2.05
C SER A 151 1.04 3.34 2.91
N ALA A 152 0.89 4.53 2.33
CA ALA A 152 0.97 5.78 3.07
C ALA A 152 -0.16 5.92 4.11
N LEU A 153 -1.39 5.54 3.74
CA LEU A 153 -2.52 5.50 4.68
C LEU A 153 -2.27 4.50 5.82
N ILE A 154 -1.80 3.29 5.51
CA ILE A 154 -1.45 2.29 6.53
C ILE A 154 -0.39 2.84 7.49
N ALA A 155 0.67 3.50 6.96
CA ALA A 155 1.69 4.11 7.81
C ALA A 155 1.12 5.25 8.69
N ALA A 156 0.22 6.08 8.14
CA ALA A 156 -0.39 7.19 8.85
C ALA A 156 -1.32 6.75 10.00
N VAL A 157 -1.97 5.58 9.87
CA VAL A 157 -2.92 5.07 10.89
C VAL A 157 -2.32 3.98 11.78
N SER A 158 -1.07 3.57 11.54
CA SER A 158 -0.37 2.59 12.37
C SER A 158 0.06 3.20 13.70
N HIS A 159 -0.29 2.55 14.80
CA HIS A 159 0.12 2.97 16.15
C HIS A 159 1.57 2.65 16.45
N GLU A 160 2.05 1.54 15.91
CA GLU A 160 3.43 1.07 16.08
C GLU A 160 4.30 1.47 14.87
N PRO A 161 5.60 1.70 15.08
CA PRO A 161 6.50 2.07 14.00
C PRO A 161 6.50 1.08 12.82
N VAL A 162 6.40 1.61 11.60
CA VAL A 162 6.40 0.86 10.36
C VAL A 162 7.28 1.55 9.31
N ALA A 163 8.15 0.80 8.63
CA ALA A 163 8.89 1.31 7.49
C ALA A 163 7.91 1.56 6.33
N CYS A 164 8.01 2.70 5.66
CA CYS A 164 7.11 3.03 4.55
C CYS A 164 7.90 3.43 3.31
N ALA A 165 7.63 2.74 2.18
CA ALA A 165 8.13 3.13 0.86
C ALA A 165 6.95 3.35 -0.09
N ALA A 166 6.61 4.62 -0.35
CA ALA A 166 5.46 5.02 -1.17
C ALA A 166 5.94 5.47 -2.57
N MET A 167 5.72 4.63 -3.60
CA MET A 167 6.29 4.82 -4.93
C MET A 167 5.21 5.25 -5.94
N ALA A 168 5.42 6.38 -6.63
CA ALA A 168 4.42 7.07 -7.44
C ALA A 168 3.15 7.38 -6.63
N ALA A 169 3.33 7.93 -5.41
CA ALA A 169 2.27 8.15 -4.44
C ALA A 169 1.55 9.47 -4.65
N SER A 170 0.21 9.42 -4.70
CA SER A 170 -0.65 10.57 -4.42
C SER A 170 -1.01 10.61 -2.94
N HIS A 171 -1.26 11.79 -2.39
CA HIS A 171 -1.81 11.90 -1.02
C HIS A 171 -3.26 11.36 -0.91
N SER A 172 -3.99 11.30 -2.02
CA SER A 172 -5.37 10.76 -2.11
C SER A 172 -5.71 10.31 -3.53
N PRO A 173 -6.78 9.52 -3.72
CA PRO A 173 -7.29 9.19 -5.05
C PRO A 173 -7.81 10.40 -5.83
N GLY A 174 -8.25 11.48 -5.15
CA GLY A 174 -8.90 12.64 -5.74
C GLY A 174 -8.19 13.19 -6.98
N PRO A 175 -6.94 13.67 -6.89
CA PRO A 175 -6.21 14.25 -8.03
C PRO A 175 -6.12 13.31 -9.23
N VAL A 176 -5.99 12.00 -9.02
CA VAL A 176 -5.85 11.00 -10.10
C VAL A 176 -7.10 10.94 -10.98
N PHE A 177 -8.29 11.01 -10.34
CA PHE A 177 -9.58 10.90 -11.05
C PHE A 177 -10.20 12.24 -11.43
N THR A 178 -9.81 13.35 -10.80
CA THR A 178 -10.39 14.67 -11.12
C THR A 178 -9.54 15.50 -12.08
N VAL A 179 -8.23 15.33 -12.07
CA VAL A 179 -7.26 16.10 -12.86
C VAL A 179 -6.36 15.19 -13.69
N GLY A 180 -5.89 14.05 -13.11
CA GLY A 180 -4.97 13.12 -13.74
C GLY A 180 -5.58 12.28 -14.86
N ALA A 181 -4.79 11.35 -15.40
CA ALA A 181 -5.14 10.56 -16.58
C ALA A 181 -6.41 9.71 -16.43
N LEU A 182 -6.80 9.33 -15.19
CA LEU A 182 -8.04 8.60 -14.98
C LEU A 182 -9.31 9.47 -15.01
N ARG A 183 -9.20 10.80 -15.15
CA ARG A 183 -10.35 11.68 -15.34
C ARG A 183 -11.23 11.23 -16.51
N GLY A 184 -10.61 10.80 -17.63
CA GLY A 184 -11.32 10.32 -18.81
C GLY A 184 -12.06 8.99 -18.63
N SER A 185 -11.76 8.22 -17.57
CA SER A 185 -12.43 6.94 -17.26
C SER A 185 -13.69 7.10 -16.40
N VAL A 186 -13.98 8.32 -15.94
CA VAL A 186 -15.15 8.61 -15.10
C VAL A 186 -16.34 9.00 -15.99
N ALA A 187 -17.48 8.34 -15.78
CA ALA A 187 -18.72 8.64 -16.47
C ALA A 187 -19.39 9.90 -15.86
N TRP A 188 -18.84 11.09 -16.15
CA TRP A 188 -19.24 12.36 -15.54
C TRP A 188 -20.73 12.67 -15.72
N ASP A 189 -21.29 12.39 -16.89
CA ASP A 189 -22.72 12.63 -17.17
C ASP A 189 -23.61 11.79 -16.24
N ALA A 190 -23.23 10.54 -16.00
CA ALA A 190 -23.95 9.67 -15.08
C ALA A 190 -23.85 10.12 -13.60
N LEU A 191 -22.81 10.91 -13.26
CA LEU A 191 -22.61 11.48 -11.93
C LEU A 191 -23.24 12.87 -11.76
N GLY A 192 -23.86 13.44 -12.80
CA GLY A 192 -24.50 14.76 -12.79
C GLY A 192 -23.70 15.88 -13.48
N GLY A 193 -22.76 15.52 -14.34
CA GLY A 193 -21.99 16.46 -15.17
C GLY A 193 -20.84 17.16 -14.42
N PRO A 194 -20.47 18.39 -14.82
CA PRO A 194 -19.28 19.09 -14.31
C PRO A 194 -19.27 19.29 -12.79
N VAL A 195 -20.42 19.46 -12.17
CA VAL A 195 -20.55 19.63 -10.70
C VAL A 195 -20.10 18.36 -9.93
N ALA A 196 -20.09 17.21 -10.59
CA ALA A 196 -19.65 15.97 -9.96
C ALA A 196 -18.13 15.93 -9.72
N VAL A 197 -17.33 16.76 -10.41
CA VAL A 197 -15.86 16.80 -10.23
C VAL A 197 -15.52 17.19 -8.80
N ASP A 198 -16.12 18.28 -8.28
CA ASP A 198 -15.85 18.74 -6.92
C ASP A 198 -16.38 17.76 -5.88
N ARG A 199 -17.55 17.17 -6.13
CA ARG A 199 -18.14 16.16 -5.25
C ARG A 199 -17.28 14.90 -5.17
N LEU A 200 -16.77 14.42 -6.30
CA LEU A 200 -15.88 13.25 -6.34
C LEU A 200 -14.55 13.58 -5.69
N GLY A 201 -14.00 14.76 -5.94
CA GLY A 201 -12.78 15.25 -5.28
C GLY A 201 -12.93 15.28 -3.76
N SER A 202 -14.02 15.83 -3.24
CA SER A 202 -14.33 15.86 -1.82
C SER A 202 -14.50 14.45 -1.24
N LEU A 203 -15.21 13.58 -1.94
CA LEU A 203 -15.43 12.20 -1.52
C LEU A 203 -14.10 11.42 -1.42
N PHE A 204 -13.22 11.56 -2.40
CA PHE A 204 -11.91 10.93 -2.39
C PHE A 204 -10.92 11.62 -1.43
N GLY A 205 -11.19 12.88 -1.08
CA GLY A 205 -10.48 13.59 -0.02
C GLY A 205 -10.63 12.92 1.35
N GLU A 206 -11.73 12.17 1.58
CA GLU A 206 -11.91 11.38 2.79
C GLU A 206 -10.87 10.26 2.94
N ALA A 207 -10.26 9.80 1.85
CA ALA A 207 -9.14 8.86 1.82
C ALA A 207 -7.79 9.57 1.61
N SER A 208 -7.66 10.81 2.05
CA SER A 208 -6.40 11.57 1.98
C SER A 208 -5.52 11.32 3.19
N VAL A 209 -4.24 11.05 2.96
CA VAL A 209 -3.20 10.99 4.00
C VAL A 209 -3.10 12.32 4.76
N LEU A 210 -3.36 13.45 4.08
CA LEU A 210 -3.27 14.80 4.67
C LEU A 210 -4.31 15.08 5.77
N ARG A 211 -5.27 14.18 5.99
CA ARG A 211 -6.26 14.27 7.08
C ARG A 211 -5.75 13.76 8.42
N PHE A 212 -4.66 13.03 8.41
CA PHE A 212 -4.09 12.42 9.61
C PHE A 212 -2.87 13.22 10.05
N ASP A 213 -2.80 13.57 11.31
CA ASP A 213 -1.58 14.19 11.85
C ASP A 213 -0.39 13.23 11.62
N PRO A 214 0.77 13.75 11.18
CA PRO A 214 1.93 12.91 10.95
C PRO A 214 2.36 12.18 12.23
N VAL A 215 2.33 10.85 12.19
CA VAL A 215 2.86 10.04 13.28
C VAL A 215 4.40 10.03 13.21
N PRO A 216 5.11 9.93 14.36
CA PRO A 216 6.56 10.17 14.40
C PRO A 216 7.39 9.32 13.42
N HIS A 217 7.02 8.06 13.19
CA HIS A 217 7.77 7.17 12.29
C HIS A 217 7.63 7.52 10.81
N THR A 218 6.66 8.36 10.40
CA THR A 218 6.57 8.84 9.01
C THR A 218 7.76 9.71 8.60
N ALA A 219 8.50 10.27 9.58
CA ALA A 219 9.77 10.94 9.31
C ALA A 219 10.84 10.02 8.69
N ALA A 220 10.73 8.71 8.88
CA ALA A 220 11.60 7.72 8.27
C ALA A 220 11.11 7.22 6.90
N ALA A 221 9.95 7.66 6.42
CA ALA A 221 9.38 7.23 5.14
C ALA A 221 10.26 7.61 3.94
N VAL A 222 10.12 6.83 2.88
CA VAL A 222 10.74 7.08 1.57
C VAL A 222 9.64 7.21 0.53
N ILE A 223 9.69 8.29 -0.24
CA ILE A 223 8.68 8.61 -1.25
C ILE A 223 9.39 8.72 -2.61
N LEU A 224 8.86 8.08 -3.64
CA LEU A 224 9.31 8.21 -5.02
C LEU A 224 8.22 8.91 -5.84
N GLY A 225 8.53 10.10 -6.36
CA GLY A 225 7.74 10.79 -7.36
C GLY A 225 8.23 10.52 -8.78
N ILE A 226 7.38 10.75 -9.77
CA ILE A 226 7.73 10.61 -11.19
C ILE A 226 7.49 11.95 -11.89
N LEU A 227 8.53 12.49 -12.54
CA LEU A 227 8.51 13.85 -13.07
C LEU A 227 7.48 14.06 -14.19
N ASN A 228 7.25 13.04 -15.03
CA ASN A 228 6.33 13.11 -16.16
C ASN A 228 5.13 12.17 -15.96
N ASP A 229 4.67 12.02 -14.73
CA ASP A 229 3.52 11.18 -14.40
C ASP A 229 2.21 11.89 -14.76
N GLY A 230 1.44 11.29 -15.67
CA GLY A 230 0.12 11.78 -16.05
C GLY A 230 -1.01 11.24 -15.18
N TYR A 231 -0.76 10.19 -14.37
CA TYR A 231 -1.72 9.60 -13.44
C TYR A 231 -1.62 10.25 -12.07
N VAL A 232 -0.45 10.18 -11.47
CA VAL A 232 -0.14 10.79 -10.17
C VAL A 232 0.70 12.04 -10.44
N LEU A 233 0.04 13.19 -10.43
CA LEU A 233 0.71 14.45 -10.71
C LEU A 233 1.81 14.74 -9.67
N PRO A 234 2.96 15.29 -10.09
CA PRO A 234 4.08 15.59 -9.18
C PRO A 234 3.70 16.42 -7.95
N ASP A 235 2.74 17.34 -8.10
CA ASP A 235 2.27 18.17 -6.98
C ASP A 235 1.55 17.36 -5.90
N ALA A 236 0.82 16.30 -6.29
CA ALA A 236 0.18 15.40 -5.33
C ALA A 236 1.21 14.59 -4.53
N THR A 237 2.33 14.22 -5.15
CA THR A 237 3.45 13.57 -4.47
C THR A 237 4.19 14.53 -3.54
N ARG A 238 4.42 15.79 -3.98
CA ARG A 238 5.01 16.83 -3.12
C ARG A 238 4.17 17.09 -1.90
N ALA A 239 2.85 17.23 -2.07
CA ALA A 239 1.92 17.45 -0.95
C ALA A 239 2.03 16.35 0.12
N LEU A 240 2.22 15.07 -0.29
CA LEU A 240 2.46 13.98 0.65
C LEU A 240 3.81 14.14 1.37
N ALA A 241 4.88 14.45 0.62
CA ALA A 241 6.21 14.61 1.20
C ALA A 241 6.29 15.81 2.17
N ASP A 242 5.69 16.92 1.81
CA ASP A 242 5.64 18.13 2.63
C ASP A 242 4.82 17.90 3.92
N HIS A 243 3.82 17.01 3.84
CA HIS A 243 2.99 16.64 4.99
C HIS A 243 3.75 15.73 5.99
N TRP A 244 4.81 15.04 5.58
CA TRP A 244 5.63 14.16 6.43
C TRP A 244 7.04 14.73 6.65
N PRO A 245 7.23 15.65 7.62
CA PRO A 245 8.52 16.25 7.88
C PRO A 245 9.59 15.18 8.18
N GLY A 246 10.70 15.23 7.45
CA GLY A 246 11.79 14.26 7.57
C GLY A 246 11.72 13.08 6.57
N ALA A 247 10.58 12.84 5.91
CA ALA A 247 10.52 11.85 4.84
C ALA A 247 11.47 12.21 3.70
N GLU A 248 12.08 11.20 3.07
CA GLU A 248 12.93 11.40 1.90
C GLU A 248 12.11 11.33 0.61
N LEU A 249 12.24 12.36 -0.23
CA LEU A 249 11.60 12.42 -1.54
C LEU A 249 12.63 12.23 -2.66
N PHE A 250 12.42 11.20 -3.47
CA PHE A 250 13.19 10.91 -4.69
C PHE A 250 12.33 11.17 -5.93
N TRP A 251 12.99 11.43 -7.06
CA TRP A 251 12.33 11.65 -8.34
C TRP A 251 12.89 10.76 -9.43
N ALA A 252 12.02 10.01 -10.10
CA ALA A 252 12.35 9.26 -11.30
C ALA A 252 11.97 10.05 -12.57
N LYS A 253 12.77 9.88 -13.64
CA LYS A 253 12.43 10.36 -14.97
C LYS A 253 11.63 9.28 -15.70
N GLY A 254 10.59 9.68 -16.42
CA GLY A 254 9.74 8.77 -17.18
C GLY A 254 8.26 9.00 -16.92
N GLY A 255 7.41 8.14 -17.45
CA GLY A 255 5.96 8.11 -17.22
C GLY A 255 5.57 7.00 -16.25
N HIS A 256 4.35 7.07 -15.74
CA HIS A 256 3.81 6.16 -14.72
C HIS A 256 4.06 4.67 -15.01
N ALA A 257 3.62 4.17 -16.18
CA ALA A 257 3.80 2.77 -16.53
C ALA A 257 5.27 2.41 -16.82
N THR A 258 6.04 3.33 -17.43
CA THR A 258 7.43 3.07 -17.81
C THR A 258 8.31 2.86 -16.58
N VAL A 259 8.20 3.72 -15.57
CA VAL A 259 9.00 3.66 -14.35
C VAL A 259 8.77 2.34 -13.59
N LEU A 260 7.56 1.84 -13.56
CA LEU A 260 7.25 0.55 -12.91
C LEU A 260 8.13 -0.60 -13.43
N TRP A 261 8.43 -0.59 -14.73
CA TRP A 261 9.20 -1.67 -15.35
C TRP A 261 10.71 -1.40 -15.43
N THR A 262 11.08 -0.13 -15.61
CA THR A 262 12.49 0.25 -15.82
C THR A 262 13.25 0.51 -14.52
N HIS A 263 12.57 0.77 -13.39
CA HIS A 263 13.18 1.15 -12.11
C HIS A 263 12.89 0.16 -10.97
N LYS A 264 12.59 -1.11 -11.28
CA LYS A 264 12.25 -2.12 -10.25
C LYS A 264 13.33 -2.28 -9.19
N ASP A 265 14.59 -2.39 -9.59
CA ASP A 265 15.69 -2.57 -8.66
C ASP A 265 15.84 -1.34 -7.77
N HIS A 266 15.80 -0.13 -8.35
CA HIS A 266 15.84 1.12 -7.60
C HIS A 266 14.66 1.23 -6.61
N MET A 267 13.45 0.88 -7.01
CA MET A 267 12.30 0.86 -6.09
C MET A 267 12.50 -0.14 -4.96
N SER A 268 13.10 -1.30 -5.24
CA SER A 268 13.42 -2.30 -4.22
C SER A 268 14.51 -1.82 -3.26
N GLU A 269 15.52 -1.08 -3.75
CA GLU A 269 16.51 -0.37 -2.92
C GLU A 269 15.85 0.66 -2.00
N LEU A 270 14.87 1.42 -2.50
CA LEU A 270 14.12 2.38 -1.70
C LEU A 270 13.29 1.71 -0.59
N ILE A 271 12.76 0.50 -0.85
CA ILE A 271 12.11 -0.30 0.19
C ILE A 271 13.12 -0.68 1.28
N VAL A 272 14.30 -1.20 0.92
CA VAL A 272 15.36 -1.50 1.90
C VAL A 272 15.76 -0.25 2.67
N ARG A 273 15.95 0.88 1.98
CA ARG A 273 16.28 2.17 2.58
C ARG A 273 15.25 2.61 3.63
N SER A 274 13.95 2.38 3.40
CA SER A 274 12.92 2.72 4.39
C SER A 274 13.09 1.99 5.71
N PHE A 275 13.54 0.73 5.68
CA PHE A 275 13.89 -0.02 6.89
C PHE A 275 15.15 0.54 7.58
N ASP A 276 16.19 0.86 6.82
CA ASP A 276 17.43 1.43 7.38
C ASP A 276 17.13 2.77 8.09
N ARG A 277 16.27 3.59 7.49
CA ARG A 277 15.83 4.86 8.08
C ARG A 277 15.00 4.66 9.34
N LEU A 278 14.05 3.71 9.34
CA LEU A 278 13.24 3.42 10.52
C LEU A 278 14.10 2.91 11.67
N GLU A 279 15.05 2.01 11.39
CA GLU A 279 15.96 1.48 12.39
C GLU A 279 16.91 2.54 12.94
N ALA A 280 17.36 3.49 12.10
CA ALA A 280 18.16 4.62 12.53
C ALA A 280 17.33 5.60 13.39
N TRP A 281 16.09 5.86 12.99
CA TRP A 281 15.15 6.72 13.73
C TRP A 281 14.78 6.15 15.11
N SER A 282 14.65 4.82 15.22
CA SER A 282 14.25 4.13 16.46
C SER A 282 15.39 3.99 17.48
N LYS A 283 16.64 4.29 17.08
CA LYS A 283 17.76 4.28 18.03
C LYS A 283 17.67 5.49 18.94
N PRO A 284 17.83 5.33 20.27
CA PRO A 284 17.98 6.47 21.17
C PRO A 284 19.10 7.36 20.62
N SER A 285 18.83 8.67 20.46
CA SER A 285 19.92 9.62 20.27
C SER A 285 20.80 9.50 21.53
N ASP A 286 22.04 9.02 21.38
CA ASP A 286 23.04 9.15 22.43
C ASP A 286 23.10 10.64 22.77
N ALA A 287 22.34 11.02 23.80
CA ALA A 287 22.38 12.36 24.34
C ALA A 287 23.75 12.52 25.01
N SER A 288 24.66 13.15 24.28
CA SER A 288 25.93 13.68 24.81
C SER A 288 25.67 14.82 25.78
#